data_d076459324a1f1237c39e43697921ab6
#
_entry.id   d076459324a1f1237c39e43697921ab6
#
_cell.length_a   1.000
_cell.length_b   1.000
_cell.length_c   1.000
_cell.angle_alpha   90.00
_cell.angle_beta   90.00
_cell.angle_gamma   90.00
#
_symmetry.space_group_name_H-M   'P 1'
#
loop_
_entity.id
_entity.type
_entity.pdbx_description
1 polymer ?
#
loop_
_entity_poly.entity_id
_entity_poly.type
_entity_poly.pdbx_seq_one_letter_code
_entity_poly.pdbx_strand_id
1 'polypeptide(L)'
;MTPQLLEDIAQETKKGQHKLHVINYLLAHQTATMTDIAKELYVSIPTAAKILQELQEGGCIQEQGKLEIGIGRFPVLFGLNPKGGYFIGVDVKRSYINIGLIDLSGLISHEDYGIPYSLENTPEALEVICEEILLFIERHELKQRDILNINVNIPGRINPVTGHSYNLFNFFPDRPLASILSERIGTRVSIDNDTRGMAFGEFTQGCAKDLGVNSALYVNVSWGLGLGLILDGQIYFGKSGFSGELGHISVYNNQILCHCGKKGCLETEVSGQAMCRKVQARIRGGENSVLTPAVLRGEDLKMSDLIRACAQEDMLCLEVLSEMGLQLGKQIANLINVFNPELVIVGGSLADSNGFLTQHIEASVRTYSMSVVTKDTRIETATLGDKAGLIGACMLARTRRFEERSK
;
A
#
# COMPACT_ATOMS: atom_id res chain seq x y z
N MET A 1 6.36 9.86 22.22
CA MET A 1 7.73 10.45 22.13
C MET A 1 7.72 11.89 22.58
N THR A 2 8.84 12.38 23.19
CA THR A 2 8.94 13.81 23.60
C THR A 2 9.09 14.72 22.37
N PRO A 3 8.55 15.96 22.40
CA PRO A 3 8.73 16.94 21.32
C PRO A 3 10.21 17.19 20.99
N GLN A 4 11.06 17.28 22.00
CA GLN A 4 12.51 17.48 21.82
C GLN A 4 13.16 16.36 21.01
N LEU A 5 12.79 15.08 21.28
CA LEU A 5 13.33 13.96 20.51
C LEU A 5 12.86 14.01 19.05
N LEU A 6 11.60 14.40 18.81
CA LEU A 6 11.06 14.55 17.45
C LEU A 6 11.77 15.67 16.67
N GLU A 7 12.14 16.77 17.34
CA GLU A 7 12.93 17.85 16.76
C GLU A 7 14.36 17.39 16.46
N ASP A 8 15.00 16.69 17.39
CA ASP A 8 16.36 16.17 17.22
C ASP A 8 16.46 15.22 16.01
N ILE A 9 15.46 14.33 15.85
CA ILE A 9 15.39 13.41 14.71
C ILE A 9 15.14 14.15 13.38
N ALA A 10 14.36 15.25 13.43
CA ALA A 10 14.06 16.04 12.24
C ALA A 10 15.24 16.93 11.78
N GLN A 11 16.22 17.16 12.66
CA GLN A 11 17.44 17.92 12.33
C GLN A 11 18.45 17.04 11.59
N GLU A 12 19.07 17.59 10.55
CA GLU A 12 20.14 16.91 9.78
C GLU A 12 21.49 16.88 10.52
N THR A 13 21.48 16.85 11.85
CA THR A 13 22.70 16.71 12.64
C THR A 13 23.15 15.25 12.68
N LYS A 14 24.46 15.01 12.79
CA LYS A 14 25.00 13.65 12.96
C LYS A 14 24.31 12.88 14.09
N LYS A 15 23.97 13.58 15.18
CA LYS A 15 23.27 13.00 16.33
C LYS A 15 21.83 12.60 15.99
N GLY A 16 21.10 13.46 15.28
CA GLY A 16 19.75 13.17 14.79
C GLY A 16 19.72 12.00 13.81
N GLN A 17 20.68 11.97 12.87
CA GLN A 17 20.85 10.88 11.92
C GLN A 17 21.13 9.53 12.62
N HIS A 18 21.99 9.49 13.62
CA HIS A 18 22.22 8.26 14.38
C HIS A 18 20.95 7.78 15.11
N LYS A 19 20.16 8.69 15.71
CA LYS A 19 18.88 8.32 16.34
C LYS A 19 17.89 7.76 15.32
N LEU A 20 17.77 8.42 14.17
CA LEU A 20 16.91 7.97 13.09
C LEU A 20 17.32 6.59 12.57
N HIS A 21 18.62 6.37 12.40
CA HIS A 21 19.16 5.08 11.97
C HIS A 21 18.85 3.96 12.98
N VAL A 22 18.98 4.21 14.29
CA VAL A 22 18.58 3.23 15.33
C VAL A 22 17.09 2.90 15.24
N ILE A 23 16.24 3.92 15.06
CA ILE A 23 14.79 3.69 14.92
C ILE A 23 14.52 2.82 13.69
N ASN A 24 15.11 3.13 12.54
CA ASN A 24 14.94 2.36 11.29
C ASN A 24 15.49 0.94 11.45
N TYR A 25 16.62 0.76 12.12
CA TYR A 25 17.13 -0.57 12.42
C TYR A 25 16.14 -1.40 13.27
N LEU A 26 15.57 -0.79 14.33
CA LEU A 26 14.57 -1.45 15.17
C LEU A 26 13.23 -1.68 14.46
N LEU A 27 12.86 -0.83 13.51
CA LEU A 27 11.68 -1.07 12.63
C LEU A 27 11.86 -2.32 11.77
N ALA A 28 13.09 -2.58 11.31
CA ALA A 28 13.41 -3.72 10.46
C ALA A 28 13.65 -5.03 11.26
N HIS A 29 14.31 -4.95 12.42
CA HIS A 29 14.79 -6.11 13.19
C HIS A 29 14.01 -6.38 14.47
N GLN A 30 13.03 -5.53 14.81
CA GLN A 30 12.20 -5.57 16.03
C GLN A 30 12.99 -5.31 17.31
N THR A 31 14.08 -6.03 17.57
CA THR A 31 14.95 -5.87 18.76
C THR A 31 16.43 -5.86 18.39
N ALA A 32 17.23 -5.22 19.24
CA ALA A 32 18.69 -5.20 19.09
C ALA A 32 19.38 -5.09 20.46
N THR A 33 20.58 -5.63 20.57
CA THR A 33 21.47 -5.36 21.70
C THR A 33 22.24 -4.05 21.47
N MET A 34 22.80 -3.48 22.56
CA MET A 34 23.71 -2.32 22.46
C MET A 34 24.90 -2.59 21.52
N THR A 35 25.38 -3.82 21.51
CA THR A 35 26.51 -4.24 20.65
C THR A 35 26.11 -4.24 19.17
N ASP A 36 24.89 -4.69 18.84
CA ASP A 36 24.38 -4.64 17.48
C ASP A 36 24.26 -3.20 17.00
N ILE A 37 23.70 -2.33 17.81
CA ILE A 37 23.57 -0.90 17.48
C ILE A 37 24.94 -0.22 17.32
N ALA A 38 25.91 -0.53 18.21
CA ALA A 38 27.26 0.03 18.09
C ALA A 38 27.95 -0.40 16.78
N LYS A 39 27.77 -1.67 16.39
CA LYS A 39 28.30 -2.22 15.15
C LYS A 39 27.61 -1.60 13.93
N GLU A 40 26.28 -1.52 13.94
CA GLU A 40 25.48 -0.95 12.85
C GLU A 40 25.82 0.51 12.56
N LEU A 41 25.97 1.31 13.63
CA LEU A 41 26.30 2.73 13.51
C LEU A 41 27.80 3.02 13.32
N TYR A 42 28.65 2.00 13.36
CA TYR A 42 30.14 2.15 13.37
C TYR A 42 30.63 3.11 14.46
N VAL A 43 30.05 2.98 15.67
CA VAL A 43 30.44 3.83 16.85
C VAL A 43 30.93 2.99 18.02
N SER A 44 31.56 3.67 19.00
CA SER A 44 31.97 3.01 20.23
C SER A 44 30.77 2.61 21.11
N ILE A 45 30.92 1.57 21.94
CA ILE A 45 29.89 1.15 22.91
C ILE A 45 29.39 2.30 23.78
N PRO A 46 30.26 3.17 24.38
CA PRO A 46 29.80 4.33 25.13
C PRO A 46 28.94 5.30 24.32
N THR A 47 29.23 5.48 23.02
CA THR A 47 28.43 6.32 22.11
C THR A 47 27.07 5.69 21.86
N ALA A 48 27.03 4.40 21.58
CA ALA A 48 25.78 3.67 21.41
C ALA A 48 24.92 3.71 22.68
N ALA A 49 25.53 3.53 23.86
CA ALA A 49 24.84 3.63 25.14
C ALA A 49 24.16 4.99 25.33
N LYS A 50 24.85 6.09 24.99
CA LYS A 50 24.28 7.43 25.07
C LYS A 50 23.11 7.64 24.13
N ILE A 51 23.21 7.14 22.88
CA ILE A 51 22.12 7.25 21.89
C ILE A 51 20.90 6.47 22.38
N LEU A 52 21.08 5.22 22.84
CA LEU A 52 20.00 4.39 23.38
C LEU A 52 19.36 5.03 24.61
N GLN A 53 20.15 5.58 25.52
CA GLN A 53 19.63 6.31 26.68
C GLN A 53 18.76 7.50 26.27
N GLU A 54 19.20 8.33 25.33
CA GLU A 54 18.42 9.47 24.86
C GLU A 54 17.12 9.06 24.15
N LEU A 55 17.14 7.96 23.40
CA LEU A 55 15.94 7.40 22.77
C LEU A 55 14.96 6.82 23.79
N GLN A 56 15.48 6.22 24.87
CA GLN A 56 14.68 5.68 25.98
C GLN A 56 14.06 6.80 26.82
N GLU A 57 14.84 7.81 27.21
CA GLU A 57 14.35 9.02 27.90
C GLU A 57 13.33 9.79 27.08
N GLY A 58 13.51 9.82 25.74
CA GLY A 58 12.54 10.36 24.78
C GLY A 58 11.29 9.51 24.58
N GLY A 59 11.20 8.34 25.20
CA GLY A 59 10.05 7.43 25.13
C GLY A 59 9.90 6.70 23.79
N CYS A 60 10.94 6.66 22.96
CA CYS A 60 10.92 6.00 21.65
C CYS A 60 11.20 4.50 21.75
N ILE A 61 12.14 4.11 22.62
CA ILE A 61 12.52 2.71 22.81
C ILE A 61 12.36 2.30 24.28
N GLN A 62 12.32 1.00 24.50
CA GLN A 62 12.29 0.39 25.83
C GLN A 62 13.09 -0.91 25.87
N GLU A 63 13.44 -1.37 27.06
CA GLU A 63 13.99 -2.71 27.24
C GLU A 63 12.90 -3.76 27.03
N GLN A 64 13.21 -4.80 26.25
CA GLN A 64 12.31 -5.91 25.91
C GLN A 64 12.81 -7.25 26.44
N GLY A 65 13.63 -7.23 27.48
CA GLY A 65 14.18 -8.43 28.12
C GLY A 65 15.67 -8.60 27.88
N LYS A 66 16.15 -9.82 27.99
CA LYS A 66 17.57 -10.18 27.83
C LYS A 66 17.69 -11.32 26.83
N LEU A 67 18.74 -11.25 26.02
CA LEU A 67 19.07 -12.32 25.08
C LEU A 67 19.70 -13.49 25.85
N GLU A 68 19.06 -14.64 25.92
CA GLU A 68 19.59 -15.83 26.56
C GLU A 68 20.61 -16.53 25.67
N ILE A 69 21.90 -16.26 25.89
CA ILE A 69 23.01 -16.89 25.17
C ILE A 69 23.95 -17.54 26.19
N GLY A 70 23.82 -18.85 26.39
CA GLY A 70 24.78 -19.66 27.15
C GLY A 70 24.98 -19.26 28.60
N ILE A 71 26.19 -19.51 29.16
CA ILE A 71 26.56 -19.18 30.56
C ILE A 71 27.23 -17.81 30.57
N GLY A 72 26.63 -16.81 31.26
CA GLY A 72 27.22 -15.49 31.40
C GLY A 72 26.21 -14.34 31.56
N ARG A 73 26.66 -13.10 31.39
CA ARG A 73 25.84 -11.89 31.46
C ARG A 73 25.01 -11.78 30.20
N PHE A 74 23.68 -11.87 30.33
CA PHE A 74 22.73 -11.76 29.20
C PHE A 74 22.63 -10.30 28.74
N PRO A 75 22.90 -10.00 27.43
CA PRO A 75 22.73 -8.65 26.90
C PRO A 75 21.26 -8.22 26.97
N VAL A 76 21.04 -6.95 27.30
CA VAL A 76 19.71 -6.32 27.26
C VAL A 76 19.29 -6.15 25.79
N LEU A 77 18.06 -6.51 25.48
CA LEU A 77 17.40 -6.25 24.19
C LEU A 77 16.61 -4.95 24.28
N PHE A 78 16.84 -4.05 23.34
CA PHE A 78 16.08 -2.84 23.14
C PHE A 78 15.13 -3.02 21.94
N GLY A 79 13.92 -2.48 22.07
CA GLY A 79 12.94 -2.43 20.99
C GLY A 79 12.14 -1.15 21.03
N LEU A 80 11.32 -0.92 20.02
CA LEU A 80 10.43 0.25 19.99
C LEU A 80 9.41 0.18 21.12
N ASN A 81 9.13 1.32 21.75
CA ASN A 81 8.11 1.43 22.79
C ASN A 81 6.73 1.60 22.15
N PRO A 82 5.79 0.62 22.27
CA PRO A 82 4.46 0.74 21.69
C PRO A 82 3.73 2.03 22.08
N LYS A 83 3.96 2.52 23.31
CA LYS A 83 3.36 3.76 23.81
C LYS A 83 4.12 5.03 23.40
N GLY A 84 5.16 4.90 22.59
CA GLY A 84 5.98 6.04 22.14
C GLY A 84 5.25 6.98 21.19
N GLY A 85 4.18 6.53 20.53
CA GLY A 85 3.35 7.31 19.63
C GLY A 85 2.47 6.42 18.76
N TYR A 86 1.54 7.07 18.05
CA TYR A 86 0.55 6.40 17.21
C TYR A 86 0.58 6.92 15.79
N PHE A 87 0.09 6.10 14.88
CA PHE A 87 -0.05 6.43 13.46
C PHE A 87 -1.44 6.05 12.99
N ILE A 88 -2.06 6.92 12.20
CA ILE A 88 -3.37 6.66 11.59
C ILE A 88 -3.17 6.41 10.11
N GLY A 89 -3.74 5.32 9.62
CA GLY A 89 -3.91 5.03 8.20
C GLY A 89 -5.33 5.31 7.77
N VAL A 90 -5.49 5.92 6.60
CA VAL A 90 -6.78 6.16 5.97
C VAL A 90 -6.73 5.61 4.55
N ASP A 91 -7.66 4.74 4.21
CA ASP A 91 -7.78 4.15 2.89
C ASP A 91 -9.10 4.61 2.25
N VAL A 92 -9.01 5.55 1.32
CA VAL A 92 -10.16 6.16 0.65
C VAL A 92 -10.54 5.30 -0.55
N LYS A 93 -11.73 4.72 -0.49
CA LYS A 93 -12.34 3.97 -1.59
C LYS A 93 -13.41 4.81 -2.29
N ARG A 94 -13.96 4.27 -3.38
CA ARG A 94 -14.97 4.98 -4.17
C ARG A 94 -16.27 5.25 -3.39
N SER A 95 -16.68 4.32 -2.52
CA SER A 95 -17.97 4.35 -1.80
C SER A 95 -17.86 4.26 -0.28
N TYR A 96 -16.65 4.20 0.26
CA TYR A 96 -16.40 4.13 1.70
C TYR A 96 -14.96 4.52 2.03
N ILE A 97 -14.72 4.78 3.31
CA ILE A 97 -13.41 5.05 3.89
C ILE A 97 -13.14 3.98 4.95
N ASN A 98 -11.89 3.54 5.05
CA ASN A 98 -11.41 2.74 6.16
C ASN A 98 -10.37 3.55 6.94
N ILE A 99 -10.44 3.51 8.28
CA ILE A 99 -9.49 4.22 9.16
C ILE A 99 -8.94 3.22 10.17
N GLY A 100 -7.64 3.26 10.41
CA GLY A 100 -7.00 2.38 11.38
C GLY A 100 -5.89 3.07 12.17
N LEU A 101 -5.61 2.54 13.35
CA LEU A 101 -4.60 3.01 14.27
C LEU A 101 -3.58 1.92 14.54
N ILE A 102 -2.30 2.26 14.40
CA ILE A 102 -1.20 1.44 14.85
C ILE A 102 -0.36 2.18 15.89
N ASP A 103 0.27 1.43 16.77
CA ASP A 103 1.28 1.94 17.69
C ASP A 103 2.67 2.04 17.03
N LEU A 104 3.67 2.50 17.77
CA LEU A 104 5.03 2.63 17.26
C LEU A 104 5.66 1.28 16.85
N SER A 105 5.26 0.17 17.48
CA SER A 105 5.73 -1.18 17.11
C SER A 105 5.08 -1.68 15.80
N GLY A 106 3.97 -1.07 15.38
CA GLY A 106 3.21 -1.45 14.20
C GLY A 106 2.05 -2.38 14.47
N LEU A 107 1.70 -2.58 15.74
CA LEU A 107 0.52 -3.36 16.12
C LEU A 107 -0.74 -2.52 15.88
N ILE A 108 -1.69 -3.09 15.16
CA ILE A 108 -3.01 -2.49 14.94
C ILE A 108 -3.80 -2.56 16.25
N SER A 109 -4.33 -1.45 16.70
CA SER A 109 -5.13 -1.36 17.94
C SER A 109 -6.60 -1.06 17.69
N HIS A 110 -6.92 -0.27 16.66
CA HIS A 110 -8.30 0.08 16.30
C HIS A 110 -8.45 0.13 14.78
N GLU A 111 -9.62 -0.30 14.30
CA GLU A 111 -9.96 -0.30 12.88
C GLU A 111 -11.45 0.00 12.69
N ASP A 112 -11.78 0.98 11.87
CA ASP A 112 -13.14 1.28 11.41
C ASP A 112 -13.21 1.01 9.91
N TYR A 113 -14.06 0.09 9.48
CA TYR A 113 -14.25 -0.29 8.10
C TYR A 113 -15.60 0.14 7.54
N GLY A 114 -15.60 0.44 6.24
CA GLY A 114 -16.83 0.66 5.50
C GLY A 114 -17.59 1.93 5.90
N ILE A 115 -16.90 2.97 6.39
CA ILE A 115 -17.52 4.27 6.69
C ILE A 115 -18.11 4.81 5.39
N PRO A 116 -19.43 5.04 5.29
CA PRO A 116 -20.07 5.48 4.06
C PRO A 116 -19.47 6.79 3.52
N TYR A 117 -19.12 6.78 2.24
CA TYR A 117 -18.48 7.89 1.56
C TYR A 117 -18.78 7.85 0.06
N SER A 118 -18.79 9.01 -0.60
CA SER A 118 -18.85 9.12 -2.05
C SER A 118 -17.62 9.89 -2.54
N LEU A 119 -16.75 9.22 -3.30
CA LEU A 119 -15.54 9.83 -3.82
C LEU A 119 -15.90 10.76 -4.98
N GLU A 120 -15.95 12.03 -4.69
CA GLU A 120 -16.16 13.10 -5.64
C GLU A 120 -14.99 14.09 -5.61
N ASN A 121 -14.70 14.74 -6.74
CA ASN A 121 -13.65 15.74 -6.80
C ASN A 121 -14.20 17.12 -6.37
N THR A 122 -14.68 17.22 -5.12
CA THR A 122 -15.29 18.42 -4.53
C THR A 122 -14.65 18.77 -3.19
N PRO A 123 -14.68 20.05 -2.78
CA PRO A 123 -14.23 20.46 -1.45
C PRO A 123 -15.00 19.78 -0.31
N GLU A 124 -16.30 19.54 -0.50
CA GLU A 124 -17.18 18.90 0.47
C GLU A 124 -16.75 17.44 0.72
N ALA A 125 -16.43 16.71 -0.35
CA ALA A 125 -15.94 15.34 -0.22
C ALA A 125 -14.57 15.28 0.51
N LEU A 126 -13.71 16.29 0.33
CA LEU A 126 -12.45 16.40 1.09
C LEU A 126 -12.73 16.71 2.58
N GLU A 127 -13.73 17.54 2.86
CA GLU A 127 -14.10 17.87 4.25
C GLU A 127 -14.58 16.63 5.01
N VAL A 128 -15.41 15.79 4.38
CA VAL A 128 -15.87 14.52 4.97
C VAL A 128 -14.69 13.63 5.39
N ILE A 129 -13.62 13.56 4.59
CA ILE A 129 -12.41 12.81 4.98
C ILE A 129 -11.79 13.39 6.25
N CYS A 130 -11.70 14.72 6.36
CA CYS A 130 -11.16 15.38 7.55
C CYS A 130 -12.04 15.12 8.78
N GLU A 131 -13.36 15.26 8.63
CA GLU A 131 -14.34 15.04 9.70
C GLU A 131 -14.27 13.60 10.22
N GLU A 132 -14.24 12.60 9.33
CA GLU A 132 -14.16 11.18 9.73
C GLU A 132 -12.86 10.86 10.47
N ILE A 133 -11.73 11.45 10.07
CA ILE A 133 -10.45 11.31 10.80
C ILE A 133 -10.56 11.93 12.21
N LEU A 134 -11.15 13.12 12.33
CA LEU A 134 -11.34 13.78 13.63
C LEU A 134 -12.31 13.01 14.54
N LEU A 135 -13.41 12.49 13.98
CA LEU A 135 -14.36 11.63 14.68
C LEU A 135 -13.70 10.32 15.15
N PHE A 136 -12.83 9.73 14.34
CA PHE A 136 -12.05 8.55 14.73
C PHE A 136 -11.12 8.85 15.91
N ILE A 137 -10.42 10.00 15.88
CA ILE A 137 -9.56 10.47 16.96
C ILE A 137 -10.35 10.66 18.26
N GLU A 138 -11.51 11.30 18.18
CA GLU A 138 -12.40 11.53 19.32
C GLU A 138 -12.98 10.24 19.90
N ARG A 139 -13.50 9.35 19.03
CA ARG A 139 -14.13 8.08 19.40
C ARG A 139 -13.18 7.17 20.17
N HIS A 140 -11.90 7.18 19.80
CA HIS A 140 -10.86 6.37 20.45
C HIS A 140 -10.07 7.12 21.52
N GLU A 141 -10.55 8.28 21.96
CA GLU A 141 -9.97 9.11 23.04
C GLU A 141 -8.48 9.41 22.84
N LEU A 142 -8.06 9.55 21.57
CA LEU A 142 -6.66 9.78 21.23
C LEU A 142 -6.26 11.22 21.49
N LYS A 143 -5.10 11.42 22.10
CA LYS A 143 -4.52 12.76 22.23
C LYS A 143 -3.78 13.10 20.94
N GLN A 144 -4.16 14.17 20.29
CA GLN A 144 -3.58 14.63 19.03
C GLN A 144 -2.04 14.72 19.06
N ARG A 145 -1.47 15.13 20.19
CA ARG A 145 -0.01 15.21 20.39
C ARG A 145 0.70 13.84 20.36
N ASP A 146 -0.03 12.74 20.58
CA ASP A 146 0.52 11.39 20.58
C ASP A 146 0.44 10.75 19.19
N ILE A 147 -0.27 11.39 18.22
CA ILE A 147 -0.36 10.99 16.83
C ILE A 147 0.82 11.60 16.07
N LEU A 148 1.75 10.76 15.63
CA LEU A 148 3.01 11.20 15.02
C LEU A 148 2.90 11.50 13.54
N ASN A 149 2.01 10.82 12.83
CA ASN A 149 1.69 11.03 11.42
C ASN A 149 0.38 10.33 11.07
N ILE A 150 -0.32 10.89 10.09
CA ILE A 150 -1.48 10.27 9.42
C ILE A 150 -1.07 10.06 7.96
N ASN A 151 -1.41 8.91 7.35
CA ASN A 151 -1.24 8.72 5.92
C ASN A 151 -2.59 8.43 5.27
N VAL A 152 -2.91 9.17 4.22
CA VAL A 152 -4.16 9.02 3.46
C VAL A 152 -3.85 8.45 2.08
N ASN A 153 -4.29 7.22 1.83
CA ASN A 153 -4.25 6.60 0.51
C ASN A 153 -5.44 7.08 -0.31
N ILE A 154 -5.18 7.66 -1.47
CA ILE A 154 -6.20 8.24 -2.35
C ILE A 154 -6.03 7.65 -3.76
N PRO A 155 -7.13 7.26 -4.44
CA PRO A 155 -7.06 6.86 -5.85
C PRO A 155 -6.49 7.96 -6.74
N GLY A 156 -5.77 7.57 -7.78
CA GLY A 156 -5.23 8.50 -8.78
C GLY A 156 -3.74 8.82 -8.63
N ARG A 157 -3.30 9.89 -9.28
CA ARG A 157 -1.89 10.27 -9.36
C ARG A 157 -1.48 11.15 -8.19
N ILE A 158 -0.68 10.59 -7.31
CA ILE A 158 -0.20 11.24 -6.09
C ILE A 158 1.32 11.32 -6.13
N ASN A 159 1.85 12.52 -5.90
CA ASN A 159 3.26 12.71 -5.57
C ASN A 159 3.43 12.72 -4.05
N PRO A 160 3.93 11.64 -3.45
CA PRO A 160 4.03 11.54 -2.00
C PRO A 160 5.14 12.41 -1.41
N VAL A 161 6.14 12.76 -2.22
CA VAL A 161 7.28 13.60 -1.78
C VAL A 161 6.85 15.05 -1.64
N THR A 162 6.12 15.58 -2.64
CA THR A 162 5.63 16.96 -2.61
C THR A 162 4.27 17.11 -1.96
N GLY A 163 3.57 16.01 -1.69
CA GLY A 163 2.24 16.01 -1.10
C GLY A 163 1.12 16.50 -2.01
N HIS A 164 1.31 16.46 -3.35
CA HIS A 164 0.32 16.88 -4.33
C HIS A 164 -0.50 15.72 -4.87
N SER A 165 -1.79 15.97 -5.06
CA SER A 165 -2.72 15.15 -5.83
C SER A 165 -3.00 15.82 -7.18
N TYR A 166 -3.02 15.05 -8.27
CA TYR A 166 -3.16 15.58 -9.64
C TYR A 166 -4.52 15.28 -10.28
N ASN A 167 -5.27 14.33 -9.76
CA ASN A 167 -6.57 13.93 -10.30
C ASN A 167 -7.73 14.27 -9.39
N LEU A 168 -7.54 14.12 -8.07
CA LEU A 168 -8.56 14.34 -7.07
C LEU A 168 -8.09 15.39 -6.07
N PHE A 169 -9.03 16.21 -5.58
CA PHE A 169 -8.76 17.24 -4.58
C PHE A 169 -7.65 18.23 -4.99
N ASN A 170 -7.57 18.51 -6.28
CA ASN A 170 -6.57 19.42 -6.87
C ASN A 170 -7.07 20.85 -7.05
N PHE A 171 -7.98 21.31 -6.17
CA PHE A 171 -8.59 22.66 -6.23
C PHE A 171 -7.59 23.77 -5.85
N PHE A 172 -6.49 23.39 -5.21
CA PHE A 172 -5.47 24.31 -4.74
C PHE A 172 -4.14 24.01 -5.46
N PRO A 173 -3.95 24.45 -6.72
CA PRO A 173 -2.82 24.03 -7.54
C PRO A 173 -1.46 24.41 -6.94
N ASP A 174 -1.41 25.49 -6.17
CA ASP A 174 -0.17 26.02 -5.57
C ASP A 174 0.07 25.48 -4.14
N ARG A 175 -0.80 24.63 -3.62
CA ARG A 175 -0.69 24.09 -2.26
C ARG A 175 -0.76 22.57 -2.25
N PRO A 176 0.20 21.88 -1.60
CA PRO A 176 0.13 20.43 -1.41
C PRO A 176 -1.14 20.02 -0.66
N LEU A 177 -1.84 19.00 -1.15
CA LEU A 177 -3.01 18.43 -0.47
C LEU A 177 -2.64 17.94 0.94
N ALA A 178 -1.44 17.35 1.10
CA ALA A 178 -0.94 16.93 2.42
C ALA A 178 -0.87 18.09 3.44
N SER A 179 -0.48 19.29 2.98
CA SER A 179 -0.43 20.48 3.84
C SER A 179 -1.84 20.96 4.22
N ILE A 180 -2.77 20.93 3.27
CA ILE A 180 -4.18 21.31 3.51
C ILE A 180 -4.81 20.38 4.55
N LEU A 181 -4.63 19.07 4.38
CA LEU A 181 -5.11 18.08 5.35
C LEU A 181 -4.45 18.27 6.72
N SER A 182 -3.14 18.52 6.75
CA SER A 182 -2.41 18.75 8.01
C SER A 182 -2.92 19.96 8.78
N GLU A 183 -3.24 21.05 8.09
CA GLU A 183 -3.80 22.25 8.71
C GLU A 183 -5.22 22.02 9.25
N ARG A 184 -6.07 21.31 8.49
CA ARG A 184 -7.46 21.03 8.89
C ARG A 184 -7.55 20.07 10.07
N ILE A 185 -6.72 19.04 10.09
CA ILE A 185 -6.71 18.02 11.14
C ILE A 185 -5.86 18.44 12.34
N GLY A 186 -4.90 19.37 12.14
CA GLY A 186 -3.98 19.83 13.20
C GLY A 186 -2.88 18.84 13.53
N THR A 187 -2.63 17.87 12.67
CA THR A 187 -1.59 16.83 12.80
C THR A 187 -0.91 16.63 11.44
N ARG A 188 0.36 16.24 11.45
CA ARG A 188 1.08 15.92 10.21
C ARG A 188 0.33 14.88 9.39
N VAL A 189 0.09 15.18 8.12
CA VAL A 189 -0.51 14.27 7.14
C VAL A 189 0.44 14.04 5.98
N SER A 190 0.58 12.80 5.57
CA SER A 190 1.16 12.36 4.29
C SER A 190 0.08 11.75 3.42
N ILE A 191 0.29 11.74 2.11
CA ILE A 191 -0.64 11.12 1.17
C ILE A 191 0.08 10.14 0.25
N ASP A 192 -0.62 9.10 -0.20
CA ASP A 192 -0.12 8.18 -1.20
C ASP A 192 -1.22 7.70 -2.15
N ASN A 193 -0.81 7.00 -3.20
CA ASN A 193 -1.73 6.30 -4.08
C ASN A 193 -2.26 5.01 -3.42
N ASP A 194 -3.53 4.69 -3.67
CA ASP A 194 -4.22 3.51 -3.12
C ASP A 194 -3.52 2.17 -3.45
N THR A 195 -3.13 1.96 -4.70
CA THR A 195 -2.43 0.72 -5.11
C THR A 195 -1.04 0.61 -4.47
N ARG A 196 -0.31 1.71 -4.32
CA ARG A 196 0.96 1.69 -3.59
C ARG A 196 0.77 1.37 -2.12
N GLY A 197 -0.29 1.91 -1.52
CA GLY A 197 -0.68 1.53 -0.16
C GLY A 197 -0.95 0.03 -0.04
N MET A 198 -1.78 -0.53 -0.93
CA MET A 198 -2.05 -1.97 -0.96
C MET A 198 -0.78 -2.81 -1.14
N ALA A 199 0.11 -2.39 -2.06
CA ALA A 199 1.40 -3.03 -2.28
C ALA A 199 2.25 -3.07 -1.02
N PHE A 200 2.33 -1.95 -0.30
CA PHE A 200 3.12 -1.87 0.93
C PHE A 200 2.49 -2.65 2.09
N GLY A 201 1.15 -2.72 2.14
CA GLY A 201 0.42 -3.56 3.09
C GLY A 201 0.76 -5.04 2.92
N GLU A 202 0.64 -5.56 1.70
CA GLU A 202 0.97 -6.96 1.38
C GLU A 202 2.45 -7.27 1.56
N PHE A 203 3.32 -6.32 1.24
CA PHE A 203 4.75 -6.48 1.41
C PHE A 203 5.16 -6.58 2.88
N THR A 204 4.56 -5.74 3.75
CA THR A 204 4.98 -5.63 5.16
C THR A 204 4.19 -6.53 6.10
N GLN A 205 2.93 -6.84 5.81
CA GLN A 205 2.02 -7.56 6.71
C GLN A 205 1.22 -8.67 6.02
N GLY A 206 1.28 -8.80 4.70
CA GLY A 206 0.58 -9.81 3.92
C GLY A 206 1.48 -10.95 3.46
N CYS A 207 1.23 -11.44 2.25
CA CYS A 207 1.87 -12.63 1.70
C CYS A 207 3.40 -12.54 1.59
N ALA A 208 3.98 -11.34 1.52
CA ALA A 208 5.43 -11.15 1.41
C ALA A 208 6.16 -11.09 2.76
N LYS A 209 5.44 -10.87 3.88
CA LYS A 209 6.00 -10.55 5.21
C LYS A 209 7.13 -11.50 5.66
N ASP A 210 6.92 -12.79 5.51
CA ASP A 210 7.84 -13.80 6.05
C ASP A 210 8.72 -14.47 4.96
N LEU A 211 8.66 -13.94 3.72
CA LEU A 211 9.40 -14.53 2.59
C LEU A 211 10.84 -14.02 2.48
N GLY A 212 11.21 -12.96 3.19
CA GLY A 212 12.56 -12.36 3.14
C GLY A 212 12.91 -11.76 1.78
N VAL A 213 11.91 -11.37 0.98
CA VAL A 213 12.09 -10.75 -0.35
C VAL A 213 12.33 -9.25 -0.23
N ASN A 214 13.14 -8.70 -1.12
CA ASN A 214 13.44 -7.26 -1.20
C ASN A 214 12.83 -6.59 -2.43
N SER A 215 12.39 -7.36 -3.42
CA SER A 215 11.77 -6.84 -4.63
C SER A 215 10.44 -7.52 -4.91
N ALA A 216 9.38 -6.70 -5.06
CA ALA A 216 8.04 -7.19 -5.33
C ALA A 216 7.28 -6.27 -6.30
N LEU A 217 6.45 -6.87 -7.15
CA LEU A 217 5.48 -6.21 -8.00
C LEU A 217 4.07 -6.55 -7.50
N TYR A 218 3.30 -5.57 -7.08
CA TYR A 218 1.90 -5.76 -6.69
C TYR A 218 0.99 -5.31 -7.82
N VAL A 219 0.24 -6.24 -8.40
CA VAL A 219 -0.70 -5.97 -9.49
C VAL A 219 -2.11 -5.93 -8.94
N ASN A 220 -2.69 -4.74 -8.90
CA ASN A 220 -4.06 -4.51 -8.41
C ASN A 220 -5.06 -4.64 -9.55
N VAL A 221 -5.81 -5.73 -9.58
CA VAL A 221 -6.88 -5.98 -10.55
C VAL A 221 -8.23 -5.75 -9.87
N SER A 222 -8.67 -4.50 -9.88
CA SER A 222 -9.94 -4.06 -9.29
C SER A 222 -10.82 -3.41 -10.36
N TRP A 223 -11.59 -2.38 -10.02
CA TRP A 223 -12.34 -1.60 -11.03
C TRP A 223 -11.45 -1.05 -12.13
N GLY A 224 -10.25 -0.57 -11.77
CA GLY A 224 -9.14 -0.25 -12.67
C GLY A 224 -8.03 -1.29 -12.59
N LEU A 225 -6.87 -0.95 -13.16
CA LEU A 225 -5.64 -1.75 -13.13
C LEU A 225 -4.48 -0.89 -12.65
N GLY A 226 -3.87 -1.27 -11.53
CA GLY A 226 -2.74 -0.58 -10.94
C GLY A 226 -1.52 -1.49 -10.73
N LEU A 227 -0.35 -0.87 -10.54
CA LEU A 227 0.89 -1.56 -10.19
C LEU A 227 1.62 -0.79 -9.09
N GLY A 228 1.95 -1.48 -8.00
CA GLY A 228 2.90 -1.03 -7.01
C GLY A 228 4.25 -1.71 -7.20
N LEU A 229 5.33 -0.95 -7.16
CA LEU A 229 6.69 -1.48 -7.27
C LEU A 229 7.40 -1.31 -5.93
N ILE A 230 8.00 -2.39 -5.44
CA ILE A 230 8.87 -2.40 -4.27
C ILE A 230 10.24 -2.89 -4.74
N LEU A 231 11.25 -2.04 -4.59
CA LEU A 231 12.63 -2.32 -4.96
C LEU A 231 13.50 -2.01 -3.73
N ASP A 232 14.42 -2.90 -3.40
CA ASP A 232 15.27 -2.80 -2.22
C ASP A 232 14.48 -2.59 -0.91
N GLY A 233 13.33 -3.26 -0.79
CA GLY A 233 12.43 -3.17 0.37
C GLY A 233 11.63 -1.86 0.47
N GLN A 234 11.73 -0.96 -0.52
CA GLN A 234 11.10 0.35 -0.52
C GLN A 234 10.16 0.54 -1.72
N ILE A 235 9.10 1.33 -1.53
CA ILE A 235 8.23 1.70 -2.64
C ILE A 235 9.00 2.57 -3.63
N TYR A 236 9.01 2.15 -4.89
CA TYR A 236 9.57 2.92 -5.97
C TYR A 236 8.54 3.92 -6.52
N PHE A 237 8.81 5.20 -6.38
CA PHE A 237 7.89 6.27 -6.81
C PHE A 237 8.18 6.81 -8.22
N GLY A 238 9.38 6.54 -8.74
CA GLY A 238 9.88 7.28 -9.90
C GLY A 238 10.14 8.76 -9.55
N LYS A 239 10.51 9.55 -10.54
CA LYS A 239 10.89 10.96 -10.35
C LYS A 239 9.78 11.85 -9.77
N SER A 240 8.53 11.63 -10.19
CA SER A 240 7.41 12.53 -9.88
C SER A 240 6.26 11.83 -9.16
N GLY A 241 6.50 10.63 -8.62
CA GLY A 241 5.47 9.84 -7.94
C GLY A 241 4.53 9.08 -8.88
N PHE A 242 4.90 8.89 -10.17
CA PHE A 242 4.03 8.27 -11.19
C PHE A 242 4.57 6.94 -11.73
N SER A 243 5.40 6.23 -10.98
CA SER A 243 5.75 4.86 -11.33
C SER A 243 4.54 3.94 -11.22
N GLY A 244 4.53 2.84 -11.99
CA GLY A 244 3.48 1.84 -11.86
C GLY A 244 2.22 2.08 -12.69
N GLU A 245 2.23 2.98 -13.66
CA GLU A 245 1.10 3.26 -14.57
C GLU A 245 0.88 2.13 -15.60
N LEU A 246 0.93 0.86 -15.15
CA LEU A 246 0.79 -0.36 -15.98
C LEU A 246 -0.51 -0.36 -16.78
N GLY A 247 -1.61 0.06 -16.15
CA GLY A 247 -2.92 0.11 -16.81
C GLY A 247 -2.94 0.99 -18.05
N HIS A 248 -2.01 1.97 -18.14
CA HIS A 248 -1.98 2.95 -19.22
C HIS A 248 -0.91 2.70 -20.29
N ILE A 249 -0.19 1.57 -20.23
CA ILE A 249 0.67 1.18 -21.35
C ILE A 249 -0.21 0.82 -22.57
N SER A 250 0.20 1.30 -23.74
CA SER A 250 -0.53 1.04 -25.00
C SER A 250 -0.09 -0.30 -25.59
N VAL A 251 -0.90 -1.32 -25.40
CA VAL A 251 -0.61 -2.70 -25.84
C VAL A 251 -1.63 -3.22 -26.86
N TYR A 252 -2.74 -2.51 -27.03
CA TYR A 252 -3.80 -2.91 -27.97
C TYR A 252 -3.95 -1.91 -29.11
N ASN A 253 -4.23 -2.42 -30.30
CA ASN A 253 -4.62 -1.59 -31.43
C ASN A 253 -6.17 -1.52 -31.51
N ASN A 254 -6.81 -1.04 -30.44
CA ASN A 254 -8.26 -0.84 -30.39
C ASN A 254 -8.60 0.66 -30.30
N GLN A 255 -9.88 0.99 -30.52
CA GLN A 255 -10.38 2.37 -30.50
C GLN A 255 -11.04 2.75 -29.17
N ILE A 256 -10.89 1.91 -28.13
CA ILE A 256 -11.47 2.15 -26.81
C ILE A 256 -10.73 3.29 -26.13
N LEU A 257 -11.47 4.35 -25.81
CA LEU A 257 -10.92 5.50 -25.10
C LEU A 257 -10.75 5.17 -23.62
N CYS A 258 -9.52 5.26 -23.13
CA CYS A 258 -9.21 5.16 -21.71
C CYS A 258 -9.50 6.50 -21.02
N HIS A 259 -9.83 6.47 -19.72
CA HIS A 259 -10.02 7.68 -18.91
C HIS A 259 -8.77 8.57 -18.85
N CYS A 260 -7.59 8.05 -19.15
CA CYS A 260 -6.37 8.84 -19.29
C CYS A 260 -6.29 9.67 -20.58
N GLY A 261 -7.30 9.59 -21.46
CA GLY A 261 -7.37 10.29 -22.75
C GLY A 261 -6.65 9.60 -23.91
N LYS A 262 -6.07 8.41 -23.69
CA LYS A 262 -5.37 7.62 -24.71
C LYS A 262 -6.21 6.41 -25.14
N LYS A 263 -5.82 5.76 -26.24
CA LYS A 263 -6.42 4.53 -26.75
C LYS A 263 -5.43 3.38 -26.68
N GLY A 264 -5.94 2.14 -26.61
CA GLY A 264 -5.12 0.93 -26.58
C GLY A 264 -4.47 0.63 -25.24
N CYS A 265 -4.86 1.30 -24.15
CA CYS A 265 -4.36 1.05 -22.81
C CYS A 265 -4.72 -0.34 -22.31
N LEU A 266 -3.83 -1.00 -21.58
CA LEU A 266 -4.06 -2.33 -21.01
C LEU A 266 -5.33 -2.38 -20.15
N GLU A 267 -5.58 -1.37 -19.34
CA GLU A 267 -6.75 -1.27 -18.45
C GLU A 267 -8.08 -1.36 -19.21
N THR A 268 -8.13 -0.90 -20.46
CA THR A 268 -9.36 -0.97 -21.27
C THR A 268 -9.78 -2.38 -21.62
N GLU A 269 -8.91 -3.38 -21.45
CA GLU A 269 -9.17 -4.79 -21.74
C GLU A 269 -9.02 -5.68 -20.51
N VAL A 270 -8.26 -5.22 -19.48
CA VAL A 270 -7.92 -5.99 -18.29
C VAL A 270 -8.19 -5.15 -17.04
N SER A 271 -9.45 -5.06 -16.67
CA SER A 271 -9.91 -4.38 -15.44
C SER A 271 -11.36 -4.81 -15.15
N GLY A 272 -11.88 -4.53 -13.96
CA GLY A 272 -13.27 -4.78 -13.63
C GLY A 272 -14.24 -4.05 -14.57
N GLN A 273 -13.93 -2.81 -14.93
CA GLN A 273 -14.70 -2.07 -15.92
C GLN A 273 -14.69 -2.76 -17.30
N ALA A 274 -13.55 -3.28 -17.71
CA ALA A 274 -13.44 -4.04 -18.96
C ALA A 274 -14.24 -5.34 -18.89
N MET A 275 -14.20 -6.05 -17.77
CA MET A 275 -14.97 -7.26 -17.52
C MET A 275 -16.46 -6.99 -17.61
N CYS A 276 -16.97 -5.95 -16.94
CA CYS A 276 -18.38 -5.53 -17.06
C CYS A 276 -18.79 -5.33 -18.51
N ARG A 277 -18.01 -4.57 -19.26
CA ARG A 277 -18.29 -4.29 -20.69
C ARG A 277 -18.31 -5.57 -21.53
N LYS A 278 -17.33 -6.47 -21.36
CA LYS A 278 -17.23 -7.73 -22.10
C LYS A 278 -18.40 -8.67 -21.78
N VAL A 279 -18.72 -8.87 -20.51
CA VAL A 279 -19.84 -9.69 -20.04
C VAL A 279 -21.16 -9.15 -20.58
N GLN A 280 -21.41 -7.85 -20.47
CA GLN A 280 -22.62 -7.23 -21.02
C GLN A 280 -22.73 -7.39 -22.56
N ALA A 281 -21.62 -7.24 -23.27
CA ALA A 281 -21.60 -7.39 -24.72
C ALA A 281 -21.91 -8.84 -25.15
N ARG A 282 -21.35 -9.85 -24.49
CA ARG A 282 -21.61 -11.28 -24.77
C ARG A 282 -23.04 -11.67 -24.42
N ILE A 283 -23.61 -11.19 -23.30
CA ILE A 283 -25.03 -11.41 -22.95
C ILE A 283 -25.94 -10.80 -24.01
N ARG A 284 -25.69 -9.55 -24.46
CA ARG A 284 -26.48 -8.93 -25.55
C ARG A 284 -26.30 -9.65 -26.88
N GLY A 285 -25.20 -10.36 -27.08
CA GLY A 285 -24.93 -11.25 -28.21
C GLY A 285 -25.65 -12.60 -28.14
N GLY A 286 -26.41 -12.88 -27.06
CA GLY A 286 -27.20 -14.08 -26.88
C GLY A 286 -26.57 -15.17 -25.98
N GLU A 287 -25.45 -14.90 -25.34
CA GLU A 287 -24.87 -15.84 -24.38
C GLU A 287 -25.58 -15.76 -23.03
N ASN A 288 -25.66 -16.90 -22.34
CA ASN A 288 -26.30 -16.99 -21.03
C ASN A 288 -25.31 -16.79 -19.86
N SER A 289 -25.81 -16.11 -18.85
CA SER A 289 -25.10 -15.89 -17.56
C SER A 289 -26.15 -15.73 -16.46
N VAL A 290 -25.75 -15.93 -15.21
CA VAL A 290 -26.57 -15.55 -14.05
C VAL A 290 -26.87 -14.04 -14.02
N LEU A 291 -26.09 -13.25 -14.74
CA LEU A 291 -26.26 -11.79 -14.87
C LEU A 291 -27.19 -11.37 -15.99
N THR A 292 -27.67 -12.34 -16.86
CA THR A 292 -28.56 -12.04 -18.00
C THR A 292 -29.79 -11.23 -17.59
N PRO A 293 -30.52 -11.56 -16.50
CA PRO A 293 -31.72 -10.79 -16.16
C PRO A 293 -31.43 -9.33 -15.83
N ALA A 294 -30.30 -9.03 -15.13
CA ALA A 294 -29.90 -7.66 -14.79
C ALA A 294 -29.53 -6.86 -16.05
N VAL A 295 -28.74 -7.48 -16.96
CA VAL A 295 -28.27 -6.83 -18.18
C VAL A 295 -29.45 -6.53 -19.13
N LEU A 296 -30.42 -7.45 -19.26
CA LEU A 296 -31.60 -7.24 -20.11
C LEU A 296 -32.56 -6.18 -19.56
N ARG A 297 -32.58 -5.96 -18.22
CA ARG A 297 -33.32 -4.85 -17.63
C ARG A 297 -32.61 -3.50 -17.78
N GLY A 298 -31.36 -3.48 -18.30
CA GLY A 298 -30.57 -2.26 -18.47
C GLY A 298 -29.88 -1.81 -17.16
N GLU A 299 -29.73 -2.70 -16.17
CA GLU A 299 -29.04 -2.40 -14.92
C GLU A 299 -27.53 -2.33 -15.15
N ASP A 300 -26.87 -1.39 -14.48
CA ASP A 300 -25.41 -1.29 -14.47
C ASP A 300 -24.82 -2.38 -13.57
N LEU A 301 -23.97 -3.22 -14.14
CA LEU A 301 -23.23 -4.23 -13.37
C LEU A 301 -22.20 -3.56 -12.46
N LYS A 302 -22.18 -4.02 -11.22
CA LYS A 302 -21.19 -3.61 -10.20
C LYS A 302 -20.09 -4.67 -10.09
N MET A 303 -18.95 -4.30 -9.50
CA MET A 303 -17.88 -5.25 -9.21
C MET A 303 -18.37 -6.44 -8.36
N SER A 304 -19.21 -6.18 -7.36
CA SER A 304 -19.82 -7.22 -6.52
C SER A 304 -20.64 -8.26 -7.29
N ASP A 305 -21.25 -7.86 -8.41
CA ASP A 305 -22.05 -8.77 -9.25
C ASP A 305 -21.13 -9.72 -10.02
N LEU A 306 -20.02 -9.21 -10.56
CA LEU A 306 -19.01 -10.01 -11.25
C LEU A 306 -18.33 -11.01 -10.30
N ILE A 307 -17.90 -10.55 -9.11
CA ILE A 307 -17.27 -11.40 -8.09
C ILE A 307 -18.23 -12.51 -7.68
N ARG A 308 -19.50 -12.18 -7.42
CA ARG A 308 -20.54 -13.16 -7.08
C ARG A 308 -20.79 -14.15 -8.20
N ALA A 309 -20.85 -13.71 -9.46
CA ALA A 309 -21.02 -14.58 -10.61
C ALA A 309 -19.83 -15.54 -10.76
N CYS A 310 -18.59 -15.07 -10.62
CA CYS A 310 -17.42 -15.93 -10.61
C CYS A 310 -17.43 -16.94 -9.46
N ALA A 311 -17.85 -16.53 -8.25
CA ALA A 311 -17.98 -17.42 -7.09
C ALA A 311 -19.09 -18.48 -7.29
N GLN A 312 -20.08 -18.21 -8.13
CA GLN A 312 -21.12 -19.16 -8.55
C GLN A 312 -20.72 -20.01 -9.78
N GLU A 313 -19.46 -19.92 -10.18
CA GLU A 313 -18.91 -20.64 -11.34
C GLU A 313 -19.66 -20.33 -12.66
N ASP A 314 -20.13 -19.08 -12.82
CA ASP A 314 -20.75 -18.65 -14.07
C ASP A 314 -19.76 -18.73 -15.23
N MET A 315 -20.03 -19.61 -16.19
CA MET A 315 -19.12 -19.95 -17.27
C MET A 315 -18.71 -18.73 -18.10
N LEU A 316 -19.65 -17.84 -18.42
CA LEU A 316 -19.34 -16.64 -19.19
C LEU A 316 -18.39 -15.71 -18.44
N CYS A 317 -18.63 -15.49 -17.15
CA CYS A 317 -17.76 -14.66 -16.30
C CYS A 317 -16.38 -15.29 -16.15
N LEU A 318 -16.28 -16.62 -15.97
CA LEU A 318 -15.01 -17.33 -15.87
C LEU A 318 -14.22 -17.30 -17.17
N GLU A 319 -14.87 -17.46 -18.32
CA GLU A 319 -14.22 -17.35 -19.63
C GLU A 319 -13.63 -15.95 -19.86
N VAL A 320 -14.41 -14.90 -19.58
CA VAL A 320 -13.92 -13.52 -19.67
C VAL A 320 -12.75 -13.29 -18.71
N LEU A 321 -12.83 -13.80 -17.49
CA LEU A 321 -11.74 -13.68 -16.50
C LEU A 321 -10.47 -14.44 -16.94
N SER A 322 -10.64 -15.63 -17.56
CA SER A 322 -9.54 -16.40 -18.16
C SER A 322 -8.82 -15.62 -19.26
N GLU A 323 -9.60 -15.07 -20.22
CA GLU A 323 -9.05 -14.23 -21.28
C GLU A 323 -8.25 -13.03 -20.71
N MET A 324 -8.80 -12.38 -19.69
CA MET A 324 -8.12 -11.27 -19.01
C MET A 324 -6.84 -11.74 -18.31
N GLY A 325 -6.88 -12.88 -17.62
CA GLY A 325 -5.71 -13.46 -16.94
C GLY A 325 -4.56 -13.77 -17.91
N LEU A 326 -4.87 -14.35 -19.07
CA LEU A 326 -3.88 -14.62 -20.12
C LEU A 326 -3.25 -13.33 -20.67
N GLN A 327 -4.05 -12.31 -20.91
CA GLN A 327 -3.55 -11.02 -21.41
C GLN A 327 -2.71 -10.28 -20.35
N LEU A 328 -3.16 -10.29 -19.11
CA LEU A 328 -2.41 -9.68 -17.99
C LEU A 328 -1.10 -10.41 -17.76
N GLY A 329 -1.11 -11.75 -17.76
CA GLY A 329 0.07 -12.59 -17.57
C GLY A 329 1.17 -12.32 -18.61
N LYS A 330 0.78 -12.02 -19.86
CA LYS A 330 1.73 -11.59 -20.88
C LYS A 330 2.41 -10.26 -20.52
N GLN A 331 1.70 -9.32 -19.93
CA GLN A 331 2.29 -8.05 -19.51
C GLN A 331 3.13 -8.21 -18.22
N ILE A 332 2.69 -9.08 -17.31
CA ILE A 332 3.47 -9.44 -16.11
C ILE A 332 4.79 -10.14 -16.54
N ALA A 333 4.75 -11.02 -17.56
CA ALA A 333 5.97 -11.62 -18.12
C ALA A 333 6.97 -10.57 -18.63
N ASN A 334 6.47 -9.50 -19.29
CA ASN A 334 7.31 -8.38 -19.71
C ASN A 334 7.94 -7.66 -18.50
N LEU A 335 7.16 -7.43 -17.44
CA LEU A 335 7.68 -6.82 -16.21
C LEU A 335 8.71 -7.71 -15.51
N ILE A 336 8.48 -9.01 -15.46
CA ILE A 336 9.44 -10.00 -14.92
C ILE A 336 10.76 -9.92 -15.71
N ASN A 337 10.70 -9.89 -17.05
CA ASN A 337 11.90 -9.78 -17.87
C ASN A 337 12.65 -8.44 -17.71
N VAL A 338 11.96 -7.36 -17.30
CA VAL A 338 12.55 -6.01 -17.14
C VAL A 338 13.09 -5.80 -15.73
N PHE A 339 12.35 -6.23 -14.71
CA PHE A 339 12.67 -5.92 -13.29
C PHE A 339 13.32 -7.08 -12.56
N ASN A 340 13.16 -8.33 -13.06
CA ASN A 340 13.59 -9.54 -12.37
C ASN A 340 13.22 -9.55 -10.87
N PRO A 341 11.93 -9.38 -10.52
CA PRO A 341 11.51 -9.30 -9.13
C PRO A 341 11.55 -10.69 -8.47
N GLU A 342 11.74 -10.73 -7.16
CA GLU A 342 11.64 -11.98 -6.39
C GLU A 342 10.18 -12.44 -6.25
N LEU A 343 9.21 -11.46 -6.26
CA LEU A 343 7.81 -11.75 -6.03
C LEU A 343 6.90 -10.90 -6.94
N VAL A 344 5.87 -11.52 -7.50
CA VAL A 344 4.72 -10.86 -8.09
C VAL A 344 3.49 -11.19 -7.26
N ILE A 345 2.81 -10.18 -6.73
CA ILE A 345 1.59 -10.33 -5.94
C ILE A 345 0.41 -9.92 -6.82
N VAL A 346 -0.53 -10.82 -7.03
CA VAL A 346 -1.78 -10.55 -7.73
C VAL A 346 -2.84 -10.25 -6.68
N GLY A 347 -3.31 -9.01 -6.66
CA GLY A 347 -4.30 -8.53 -5.70
C GLY A 347 -5.42 -7.74 -6.35
N GLY A 348 -6.25 -7.13 -5.51
CA GLY A 348 -7.45 -6.44 -5.93
C GLY A 348 -8.68 -7.35 -5.99
N SER A 349 -9.85 -6.75 -6.16
CA SER A 349 -11.14 -7.44 -6.00
C SER A 349 -11.36 -8.61 -6.96
N LEU A 350 -10.73 -8.62 -8.14
CA LEU A 350 -10.83 -9.75 -9.08
C LEU A 350 -9.85 -10.89 -8.76
N ALA A 351 -8.81 -10.64 -7.96
CA ALA A 351 -7.89 -11.70 -7.51
C ALA A 351 -8.57 -12.68 -6.53
N ASP A 352 -9.63 -12.25 -5.83
CA ASP A 352 -10.41 -13.06 -4.88
C ASP A 352 -11.28 -14.15 -5.57
N SER A 353 -11.04 -14.44 -6.84
CA SER A 353 -11.73 -15.47 -7.64
C SER A 353 -11.22 -16.89 -7.38
N ASN A 354 -10.98 -17.28 -6.12
CA ASN A 354 -10.46 -18.59 -5.73
C ASN A 354 -9.15 -18.99 -6.47
N GLY A 355 -8.29 -18.00 -6.76
CA GLY A 355 -7.05 -18.24 -7.49
C GLY A 355 -7.20 -18.43 -9.01
N PHE A 356 -8.42 -18.39 -9.54
CA PHE A 356 -8.68 -18.63 -10.96
C PHE A 356 -7.92 -17.64 -11.86
N LEU A 357 -7.96 -16.35 -11.53
CA LEU A 357 -7.20 -15.31 -12.25
C LEU A 357 -5.70 -15.58 -12.20
N THR A 358 -5.16 -15.88 -11.02
CA THR A 358 -3.72 -16.11 -10.79
C THR A 358 -3.21 -17.31 -11.59
N GLN A 359 -3.98 -18.41 -11.67
CA GLN A 359 -3.60 -19.59 -12.47
C GLN A 359 -3.44 -19.26 -13.97
N HIS A 360 -4.32 -18.43 -14.54
CA HIS A 360 -4.22 -18.03 -15.95
C HIS A 360 -3.06 -17.05 -16.18
N ILE A 361 -2.78 -16.19 -15.20
CA ILE A 361 -1.59 -15.33 -15.20
C ILE A 361 -0.32 -16.18 -15.22
N GLU A 362 -0.20 -17.15 -14.32
CA GLU A 362 0.96 -18.05 -14.26
C GLU A 362 1.19 -18.82 -15.55
N ALA A 363 0.11 -19.38 -16.14
CA ALA A 363 0.21 -20.10 -17.41
C ALA A 363 0.77 -19.23 -18.54
N SER A 364 0.31 -17.96 -18.58
CA SER A 364 0.77 -16.97 -19.54
C SER A 364 2.21 -16.54 -19.27
N VAL A 365 2.57 -16.28 -18.00
CA VAL A 365 3.94 -15.92 -17.61
C VAL A 365 4.93 -16.99 -18.04
N ARG A 366 4.63 -18.27 -17.80
CA ARG A 366 5.49 -19.40 -18.25
C ARG A 366 5.67 -19.44 -19.77
N THR A 367 4.70 -18.92 -20.53
CA THR A 367 4.78 -18.90 -21.99
C THR A 367 5.62 -17.74 -22.52
N TYR A 368 5.56 -16.56 -21.90
CA TYR A 368 6.09 -15.31 -22.46
C TYR A 368 7.34 -14.76 -21.75
N SER A 369 7.67 -15.23 -20.54
CA SER A 369 8.89 -14.81 -19.86
C SER A 369 10.08 -15.73 -20.17
N MET A 370 11.28 -15.19 -20.00
CA MET A 370 12.50 -15.99 -20.13
C MET A 370 12.60 -16.99 -18.97
N SER A 371 12.74 -18.28 -19.27
CA SER A 371 12.76 -19.35 -18.26
C SER A 371 13.83 -19.17 -17.18
N VAL A 372 14.96 -18.55 -17.51
CA VAL A 372 16.03 -18.28 -16.53
C VAL A 372 15.62 -17.22 -15.53
N VAL A 373 14.85 -16.20 -15.96
CA VAL A 373 14.37 -15.12 -15.10
C VAL A 373 13.19 -15.58 -14.25
N THR A 374 12.24 -16.30 -14.86
CA THR A 374 11.02 -16.78 -14.16
C THR A 374 11.34 -17.74 -13.01
N LYS A 375 12.46 -18.46 -13.05
CA LYS A 375 12.85 -19.37 -11.95
C LYS A 375 13.10 -18.65 -10.64
N ASP A 376 13.48 -17.38 -10.70
CA ASP A 376 13.79 -16.55 -9.53
C ASP A 376 12.57 -15.77 -9.02
N THR A 377 11.47 -15.78 -9.78
CA THR A 377 10.24 -15.03 -9.45
C THR A 377 9.14 -15.98 -8.97
N ARG A 378 8.56 -15.70 -7.81
CA ARG A 378 7.32 -16.33 -7.33
C ARG A 378 6.12 -15.49 -7.75
N ILE A 379 4.98 -16.13 -7.97
CA ILE A 379 3.69 -15.45 -8.19
C ILE A 379 2.76 -15.91 -7.09
N GLU A 380 2.23 -14.99 -6.32
CA GLU A 380 1.36 -15.25 -5.17
C GLU A 380 0.07 -14.41 -5.29
N THR A 381 -1.01 -14.92 -4.74
CA THR A 381 -2.22 -14.12 -4.55
C THR A 381 -2.12 -13.33 -3.25
N ALA A 382 -2.58 -12.08 -3.26
CA ALA A 382 -2.67 -11.22 -2.09
C ALA A 382 -3.47 -11.89 -0.97
N THR A 383 -3.06 -11.71 0.28
CA THR A 383 -3.70 -12.37 1.44
C THR A 383 -4.50 -11.44 2.33
N LEU A 384 -4.23 -10.14 2.26
CA LEU A 384 -4.94 -9.15 3.09
C LEU A 384 -6.31 -8.72 2.51
N GLY A 385 -6.57 -9.02 1.24
CA GLY A 385 -7.82 -8.66 0.58
C GLY A 385 -8.15 -7.16 0.73
N ASP A 386 -9.38 -6.83 1.14
CA ASP A 386 -9.84 -5.45 1.33
C ASP A 386 -9.08 -4.69 2.44
N LYS A 387 -8.38 -5.39 3.32
CA LYS A 387 -7.58 -4.78 4.40
C LYS A 387 -6.23 -4.23 3.92
N ALA A 388 -5.74 -4.66 2.75
CA ALA A 388 -4.42 -4.32 2.26
C ALA A 388 -4.18 -2.80 2.19
N GLY A 389 -5.18 -2.04 1.73
CA GLY A 389 -5.10 -0.58 1.62
C GLY A 389 -4.97 0.12 2.97
N LEU A 390 -5.79 -0.29 3.95
CA LEU A 390 -5.77 0.27 5.31
C LEU A 390 -4.47 -0.07 6.04
N ILE A 391 -4.08 -1.34 6.02
CA ILE A 391 -2.83 -1.81 6.65
C ILE A 391 -1.63 -1.07 6.03
N GLY A 392 -1.60 -0.97 4.70
CA GLY A 392 -0.57 -0.24 3.99
C GLY A 392 -0.55 1.26 4.34
N ALA A 393 -1.71 1.90 4.49
CA ALA A 393 -1.79 3.29 4.93
C ALA A 393 -1.20 3.48 6.34
N CYS A 394 -1.53 2.59 7.27
CA CYS A 394 -0.97 2.59 8.62
C CYS A 394 0.57 2.42 8.60
N MET A 395 1.07 1.44 7.85
CA MET A 395 2.51 1.20 7.74
C MET A 395 3.23 2.36 7.07
N LEU A 396 2.63 2.97 6.02
CA LEU A 396 3.16 4.16 5.37
C LEU A 396 3.18 5.37 6.32
N ALA A 397 2.14 5.56 7.15
CA ALA A 397 2.14 6.62 8.14
C ALA A 397 3.34 6.53 9.07
N ARG A 398 3.69 5.32 9.52
CA ARG A 398 4.84 5.04 10.37
C ARG A 398 6.17 5.24 9.63
N THR A 399 6.35 4.57 8.49
CA THR A 399 7.58 4.61 7.70
C THR A 399 7.95 6.04 7.33
N ARG A 400 7.01 6.82 6.78
CA ARG A 400 7.24 8.20 6.36
C ARG A 400 7.56 9.19 7.48
N ARG A 401 7.25 8.83 8.71
CA ARG A 401 7.66 9.66 9.86
C ARG A 401 9.15 9.58 10.11
N PHE A 402 9.76 8.43 9.75
CA PHE A 402 11.16 8.10 10.01
C PHE A 402 11.98 7.90 8.72
N GLU A 403 11.43 8.23 7.55
CA GLU A 403 12.23 8.26 6.32
C GLU A 403 13.34 9.30 6.41
N GLU A 404 14.54 8.91 6.00
CA GLU A 404 15.63 9.85 5.77
C GLU A 404 15.24 10.78 4.62
N ARG A 405 15.35 12.09 4.82
CA ARG A 405 15.14 13.05 3.75
C ARG A 405 16.27 12.87 2.74
N SER A 406 15.99 12.18 1.64
CA SER A 406 16.92 12.15 0.50
C SER A 406 17.13 13.58 0.01
N LYS A 407 18.39 13.99 -0.07
CA LYS A 407 18.81 15.28 -0.66
C LYS A 407 18.54 15.35 -2.14
#